data_cb415641e2d72d9463696aff807450eb
#
_entry.id   cb415641e2d72d9463696aff807450eb
#
_cell.length_a   1.000
_cell.length_b   1.000
_cell.length_c   1.000
_cell.angle_alpha   90.00
_cell.angle_beta   90.00
_cell.angle_gamma   90.00
#
_symmetry.space_group_name_H-M   'P 1'
#
loop_
_entity.id
_entity.type
_entity.pdbx_description
1 polymer ?
#
loop_
_entity_poly.entity_id
_entity_poly.type
_entity_poly.pdbx_seq_one_letter_code
_entity_poly.pdbx_strand_id
1 'polypeptide(L)'
;PKPTLARVNGSAYGGGVGLVACCDIAIGVEGAKFSLSEAKLGLVPAVISPYVVAAIDARQARKLFQTAEVFEAPEAARIGLLHRCVPAAELDEAVDRELHWLGKGGPLAQAEAKSLALRMGGMTRADAERIDTENARLIARLRVSPEGQEGLAAFLDKRAPRWVNP
;
A
#
# COMPACT_ATOMS: atom_id res chain seq x y z
N PRO A 1 -17.33 -2.09 7.20
CA PRO A 1 -18.25 -3.17 6.77
C PRO A 1 -18.62 -3.07 5.28
N LYS A 2 -18.38 -1.92 4.60
CA LYS A 2 -18.67 -1.77 3.16
C LYS A 2 -17.49 -2.20 2.30
N PRO A 3 -17.73 -2.73 1.08
CA PRO A 3 -16.69 -2.86 0.08
C PRO A 3 -16.03 -1.50 -0.23
N THR A 4 -14.73 -1.52 -0.46
CA THR A 4 -13.92 -0.35 -0.82
C THR A 4 -13.20 -0.60 -2.13
N LEU A 5 -13.20 0.40 -3.03
CA LEU A 5 -12.55 0.31 -4.33
C LEU A 5 -11.59 1.50 -4.51
N ALA A 6 -10.35 1.20 -4.85
CA ALA A 6 -9.35 2.19 -5.25
C ALA A 6 -9.37 2.35 -6.78
N ARG A 7 -9.72 3.55 -7.24
CA ARG A 7 -9.56 4.00 -8.62
C ARG A 7 -8.24 4.76 -8.72
N VAL A 8 -7.19 4.06 -9.15
CA VAL A 8 -5.81 4.58 -9.15
C VAL A 8 -5.50 5.20 -10.52
N ASN A 9 -5.71 6.51 -10.65
CA ASN A 9 -5.52 7.26 -11.88
C ASN A 9 -4.12 7.87 -12.05
N GLY A 10 -3.17 7.50 -11.21
CA GLY A 10 -1.80 8.00 -11.24
C GLY A 10 -0.91 7.31 -10.21
N SER A 11 0.31 7.78 -10.09
CA SER A 11 1.33 7.19 -9.22
C SER A 11 1.02 7.34 -7.73
N ALA A 12 1.43 6.34 -6.93
CA ALA A 12 1.29 6.34 -5.49
C ALA A 12 2.61 5.96 -4.80
N TYR A 13 2.98 6.71 -3.76
CA TYR A 13 4.22 6.53 -3.01
C TYR A 13 3.95 6.46 -1.51
N GLY A 14 4.74 5.67 -0.78
CA GLY A 14 4.65 5.56 0.67
C GLY A 14 3.22 5.29 1.16
N GLY A 15 2.66 6.18 1.98
CA GLY A 15 1.29 6.08 2.47
C GLY A 15 0.22 5.94 1.39
N GLY A 16 0.44 6.49 0.19
CA GLY A 16 -0.45 6.32 -0.96
C GLY A 16 -0.57 4.86 -1.40
N VAL A 17 0.54 4.10 -1.40
CA VAL A 17 0.52 2.65 -1.64
C VAL A 17 -0.28 1.94 -0.55
N GLY A 18 -0.12 2.37 0.71
CA GLY A 18 -0.89 1.84 1.83
C GLY A 18 -2.40 2.02 1.64
N LEU A 19 -2.85 3.19 1.18
CA LEU A 19 -4.27 3.44 0.89
C LEU A 19 -4.80 2.52 -0.21
N VAL A 20 -4.02 2.27 -1.26
CA VAL A 20 -4.38 1.30 -2.31
C VAL A 20 -4.51 -0.11 -1.72
N ALA A 21 -3.52 -0.53 -0.91
CA ALA A 21 -3.50 -1.85 -0.27
C ALA A 21 -4.63 -2.07 0.75
N CYS A 22 -5.15 -1.00 1.37
CA CYS A 22 -6.28 -1.07 2.31
C CYS A 22 -7.63 -1.32 1.61
N CYS A 23 -7.73 -1.10 0.30
CA CYS A 23 -8.96 -1.29 -0.43
C CYS A 23 -9.17 -2.76 -0.80
N ASP A 24 -10.44 -3.18 -0.80
CA ASP A 24 -10.82 -4.55 -1.18
C ASP A 24 -10.59 -4.83 -2.66
N ILE A 25 -10.73 -3.79 -3.50
CA ILE A 25 -10.50 -3.84 -4.94
C ILE A 25 -9.63 -2.65 -5.33
N ALA A 26 -8.65 -2.87 -6.20
CA ALA A 26 -7.79 -1.80 -6.72
C ALA A 26 -7.60 -1.96 -8.24
N ILE A 27 -7.92 -0.90 -8.99
CA ILE A 27 -7.74 -0.84 -10.44
C ILE A 27 -6.87 0.36 -10.75
N GLY A 28 -5.80 0.18 -11.53
CA GLY A 28 -4.87 1.25 -11.85
C GLY A 28 -4.60 1.42 -13.34
N VAL A 29 -4.14 2.63 -13.70
CA VAL A 29 -3.75 2.94 -15.08
C VAL A 29 -2.33 2.44 -15.38
N GLU A 30 -2.06 2.01 -16.61
CA GLU A 30 -0.77 1.47 -17.06
C GLU A 30 0.43 2.38 -16.79
N GLY A 31 0.26 3.69 -16.86
CA GLY A 31 1.33 4.66 -16.62
C GLY A 31 1.63 4.95 -15.15
N ALA A 32 0.87 4.38 -14.20
CA ALA A 32 1.08 4.63 -12.78
C ALA A 32 2.35 3.94 -12.27
N LYS A 33 3.06 4.64 -11.37
CA LYS A 33 4.26 4.15 -10.69
C LYS A 33 4.04 4.09 -9.19
N PHE A 34 4.66 3.11 -8.56
CA PHE A 34 4.51 2.83 -7.13
C PHE A 34 5.88 2.70 -6.48
N SER A 35 6.00 3.12 -5.22
CA SER A 35 7.18 2.85 -4.41
C SER A 35 6.84 2.94 -2.92
N LEU A 36 7.48 2.07 -2.14
CA LEU A 36 7.51 2.13 -0.68
C LEU A 36 8.82 2.82 -0.29
N SER A 37 8.82 4.16 -0.44
CA SER A 37 10.03 4.99 -0.48
C SER A 37 10.67 5.29 0.88
N GLU A 38 10.09 4.79 1.96
CA GLU A 38 10.45 5.11 3.35
C GLU A 38 11.92 4.80 3.66
N ALA A 39 12.47 3.68 3.15
CA ALA A 39 13.87 3.31 3.41
C ALA A 39 14.87 4.33 2.85
N LYS A 40 14.54 5.03 1.76
CA LYS A 40 15.36 6.12 1.22
C LYS A 40 15.43 7.33 2.16
N LEU A 41 14.49 7.44 3.10
CA LEU A 41 14.40 8.50 4.10
C LEU A 41 14.92 8.05 5.48
N GLY A 42 15.54 6.87 5.59
CA GLY A 42 15.93 6.28 6.88
C GLY A 42 14.74 5.86 7.75
N LEU A 43 13.59 5.61 7.13
CA LEU A 43 12.34 5.21 7.78
C LEU A 43 11.90 3.83 7.31
N VAL A 44 10.80 3.34 7.87
CA VAL A 44 10.13 2.11 7.42
C VAL A 44 8.64 2.37 7.19
N PRO A 45 7.99 1.63 6.29
CA PRO A 45 6.56 1.76 6.02
C PRO A 45 5.70 1.09 7.12
N ALA A 46 5.94 1.44 8.40
CA ALA A 46 5.40 0.72 9.55
C ALA A 46 3.87 0.70 9.57
N VAL A 47 3.24 1.88 9.44
CA VAL A 47 1.78 2.04 9.53
C VAL A 47 1.05 1.25 8.44
N ILE A 48 1.60 1.23 7.22
CA ILE A 48 0.97 0.59 6.06
C ILE A 48 1.37 -0.89 5.92
N SER A 49 2.38 -1.35 6.67
CA SER A 49 2.95 -2.69 6.49
C SER A 49 1.94 -3.83 6.59
N PRO A 50 0.97 -3.85 7.52
CA PRO A 50 0.01 -4.96 7.61
C PRO A 50 -0.83 -5.11 6.33
N TYR A 51 -1.27 -3.99 5.77
CA TYR A 51 -2.10 -3.94 4.57
C TYR A 51 -1.32 -4.31 3.32
N VAL A 52 -0.11 -3.76 3.20
CA VAL A 52 0.77 -4.06 2.06
C VAL A 52 1.19 -5.53 2.07
N VAL A 53 1.60 -6.08 3.23
CA VAL A 53 1.97 -7.50 3.34
C VAL A 53 0.80 -8.42 3.03
N ALA A 54 -0.43 -8.06 3.45
CA ALA A 54 -1.62 -8.82 3.13
C ALA A 54 -1.96 -8.80 1.62
N ALA A 55 -1.65 -7.70 0.92
CA ALA A 55 -1.92 -7.56 -0.51
C ALA A 55 -0.89 -8.24 -1.41
N ILE A 56 0.43 -8.12 -1.11
CA ILE A 56 1.51 -8.53 -2.02
C ILE A 56 2.38 -9.68 -1.49
N ASP A 57 2.01 -10.28 -0.39
CA ASP A 57 2.72 -11.25 0.45
C ASP A 57 4.04 -10.74 1.10
N ALA A 58 4.51 -11.47 2.10
CA ALA A 58 5.69 -11.09 2.89
C ALA A 58 7.00 -11.12 2.06
N ARG A 59 7.10 -11.92 1.01
CA ARG A 59 8.33 -12.02 0.21
C ARG A 59 8.50 -10.79 -0.69
N GLN A 60 7.45 -10.37 -1.37
CA GLN A 60 7.46 -9.16 -2.19
C GLN A 60 7.62 -7.92 -1.31
N ALA A 61 6.90 -7.86 -0.19
CA ALA A 61 7.02 -6.76 0.76
C ALA A 61 8.46 -6.59 1.28
N ARG A 62 9.17 -7.68 1.67
CA ARG A 62 10.57 -7.61 2.12
C ARG A 62 11.50 -7.03 1.07
N LYS A 63 11.32 -7.39 -0.21
CA LYS A 63 12.10 -6.80 -1.32
C LYS A 63 11.83 -5.31 -1.40
N LEU A 64 10.56 -4.93 -1.56
CA LEU A 64 10.16 -3.54 -1.84
C LEU A 64 10.39 -2.59 -0.65
N PHE A 65 10.23 -3.06 0.60
CA PHE A 65 10.51 -2.25 1.79
C PHE A 65 11.99 -1.90 1.93
N GLN A 66 12.88 -2.82 1.55
CA GLN A 66 14.33 -2.63 1.68
C GLN A 66 14.92 -1.86 0.50
N THR A 67 14.50 -2.17 -0.72
CA THR A 67 15.04 -1.53 -1.93
C THR A 67 14.46 -0.16 -2.19
N ALA A 68 13.22 0.08 -1.74
CA ALA A 68 12.43 1.25 -2.08
C ALA A 68 12.45 1.55 -3.60
N GLU A 69 12.58 0.48 -4.43
CA GLU A 69 12.55 0.61 -5.88
C GLU A 69 11.19 1.12 -6.36
N VAL A 70 11.20 1.79 -7.50
CA VAL A 70 9.98 2.18 -8.20
C VAL A 70 9.59 1.02 -9.11
N PHE A 71 8.31 0.62 -9.06
CA PHE A 71 7.73 -0.38 -9.94
C PHE A 71 6.49 0.16 -10.65
N GLU A 72 6.16 -0.40 -11.80
CA GLU A 72 5.08 0.09 -12.66
C GLU A 72 3.78 -0.69 -12.44
N ALA A 73 2.67 -0.18 -12.95
CA ALA A 73 1.34 -0.74 -12.77
C ALA A 73 1.18 -2.21 -13.23
N PRO A 74 1.80 -2.68 -14.33
CA PRO A 74 1.76 -4.10 -14.67
C PRO A 74 2.40 -4.99 -13.60
N GLU A 75 3.53 -4.56 -13.01
CA GLU A 75 4.16 -5.28 -11.91
C GLU A 75 3.30 -5.20 -10.65
N ALA A 76 2.69 -4.04 -10.35
CA ALA A 76 1.77 -3.88 -9.24
C ALA A 76 0.57 -4.86 -9.35
N ALA A 77 0.06 -5.09 -10.55
CA ALA A 77 -0.98 -6.09 -10.78
C ALA A 77 -0.44 -7.52 -10.63
N ARG A 78 0.76 -7.80 -11.14
CA ARG A 78 1.39 -9.13 -11.04
C ARG A 78 1.63 -9.56 -9.59
N ILE A 79 2.00 -8.63 -8.72
CA ILE A 79 2.29 -8.91 -7.30
C ILE A 79 1.05 -8.81 -6.39
N GLY A 80 -0.11 -8.41 -6.91
CA GLY A 80 -1.36 -8.36 -6.16
C GLY A 80 -1.70 -7.01 -5.52
N LEU A 81 -0.89 -5.96 -5.70
CA LEU A 81 -1.23 -4.61 -5.23
C LEU A 81 -2.43 -4.04 -6.00
N LEU A 82 -2.50 -4.30 -7.29
CA LEU A 82 -3.66 -4.00 -8.13
C LEU A 82 -4.32 -5.30 -8.57
N HIS A 83 -5.65 -5.31 -8.66
CA HIS A 83 -6.42 -6.41 -9.25
C HIS A 83 -6.39 -6.34 -10.78
N ARG A 84 -6.31 -5.11 -11.31
CA ARG A 84 -6.21 -4.85 -12.76
C ARG A 84 -5.32 -3.65 -13.04
N CYS A 85 -4.64 -3.72 -14.19
CA CYS A 85 -3.94 -2.63 -14.82
C CYS A 85 -4.56 -2.42 -16.21
N VAL A 86 -5.04 -1.20 -16.49
CA VAL A 86 -5.79 -0.89 -17.72
C VAL A 86 -5.31 0.41 -18.34
N PRO A 87 -5.49 0.61 -19.66
CA PRO A 87 -5.29 1.92 -20.29
C PRO A 87 -6.11 3.01 -19.61
N ALA A 88 -5.59 4.24 -19.61
CA ALA A 88 -6.25 5.37 -18.91
C ALA A 88 -7.69 5.62 -19.43
N ALA A 89 -7.94 5.42 -20.71
CA ALA A 89 -9.26 5.58 -21.32
C ALA A 89 -10.27 4.52 -20.85
N GLU A 90 -9.81 3.39 -20.33
CA GLU A 90 -10.64 2.26 -19.89
C GLU A 90 -10.86 2.23 -18.37
N LEU A 91 -10.22 3.14 -17.62
CA LEU A 91 -10.25 3.09 -16.15
C LEU A 91 -11.67 3.18 -15.59
N ASP A 92 -12.49 4.09 -16.10
CA ASP A 92 -13.85 4.29 -15.61
C ASP A 92 -14.73 3.08 -15.94
N GLU A 93 -14.62 2.53 -17.15
CA GLU A 93 -15.35 1.31 -17.53
C GLU A 93 -14.94 0.12 -16.65
N ALA A 94 -13.65 -0.03 -16.34
CA ALA A 94 -13.17 -1.09 -15.47
C ALA A 94 -13.71 -0.94 -14.04
N VAL A 95 -13.77 0.28 -13.51
CA VAL A 95 -14.37 0.59 -12.20
C VAL A 95 -15.87 0.30 -12.21
N ASP A 96 -16.60 0.77 -13.21
CA ASP A 96 -18.04 0.59 -13.33
C ASP A 96 -18.43 -0.91 -13.40
N ARG A 97 -17.59 -1.73 -14.02
CA ARG A 97 -17.74 -3.18 -14.05
C ARG A 97 -17.70 -3.80 -12.65
N GLU A 98 -16.75 -3.40 -11.81
CA GLU A 98 -16.68 -3.88 -10.43
C GLU A 98 -17.84 -3.35 -9.58
N LEU A 99 -18.22 -2.08 -9.74
CA LEU A 99 -19.39 -1.49 -9.07
C LEU A 99 -20.69 -2.22 -9.46
N HIS A 100 -20.83 -2.59 -10.73
CA HIS A 100 -21.97 -3.38 -11.20
C HIS A 100 -22.07 -4.74 -10.48
N TRP A 101 -20.94 -5.45 -10.32
CA TRP A 101 -20.93 -6.71 -9.58
C TRP A 101 -21.21 -6.52 -8.09
N LEU A 102 -20.61 -5.51 -7.47
CA LEU A 102 -20.88 -5.16 -6.08
C LEU A 102 -22.36 -4.81 -5.86
N GLY A 103 -22.98 -4.10 -6.81
CA GLY A 103 -24.39 -3.73 -6.76
C GLY A 103 -25.37 -4.90 -6.79
N LYS A 104 -24.93 -6.11 -7.19
CA LYS A 104 -25.74 -7.33 -7.17
C LYS A 104 -25.72 -8.08 -5.85
N GLY A 105 -24.79 -7.75 -4.96
CA GLY A 105 -24.65 -8.42 -3.67
C GLY A 105 -25.53 -7.80 -2.59
N GLY A 106 -26.08 -8.62 -1.71
CA GLY A 106 -26.77 -8.15 -0.50
C GLY A 106 -25.80 -7.44 0.45
N PRO A 107 -26.10 -6.23 0.95
CA PRO A 107 -25.15 -5.43 1.72
C PRO A 107 -24.68 -6.10 3.03
N LEU A 108 -25.54 -6.84 3.72
CA LEU A 108 -25.17 -7.61 4.91
C LEU A 108 -24.27 -8.79 4.54
N ALA A 109 -24.59 -9.51 3.47
CA ALA A 109 -23.79 -10.63 3.00
C ALA A 109 -22.38 -10.17 2.57
N GLN A 110 -22.26 -9.04 1.90
CA GLN A 110 -20.96 -8.45 1.54
C GLN A 110 -20.14 -8.05 2.77
N ALA A 111 -20.77 -7.44 3.77
CA ALA A 111 -20.10 -7.08 5.02
C ALA A 111 -19.56 -8.32 5.75
N GLU A 112 -20.36 -9.39 5.84
CA GLU A 112 -19.94 -10.65 6.47
C GLU A 112 -18.88 -11.38 5.64
N ALA A 113 -18.98 -11.38 4.32
CA ALA A 113 -17.98 -11.97 3.43
C ALA A 113 -16.62 -11.27 3.57
N LYS A 114 -16.59 -9.93 3.61
CA LYS A 114 -15.37 -9.16 3.88
C LYS A 114 -14.78 -9.51 5.26
N SER A 115 -15.62 -9.53 6.29
CA SER A 115 -15.20 -9.89 7.65
C SER A 115 -14.65 -11.32 7.70
N LEU A 116 -15.28 -12.27 7.01
CA LEU A 116 -14.83 -13.65 6.93
C LEU A 116 -13.46 -13.75 6.24
N ALA A 117 -13.28 -13.08 5.09
CA ALA A 117 -12.02 -13.08 4.36
C ALA A 117 -10.86 -12.54 5.22
N LEU A 118 -11.06 -11.41 5.91
CA LEU A 118 -10.06 -10.83 6.81
C LEU A 118 -9.69 -11.78 7.94
N ARG A 119 -10.67 -12.44 8.59
CA ARG A 119 -10.41 -13.43 9.66
C ARG A 119 -9.64 -14.66 9.14
N MET A 120 -9.99 -15.15 7.96
CA MET A 120 -9.30 -16.30 7.37
C MET A 120 -7.89 -15.95 6.89
N GLY A 121 -7.63 -14.69 6.53
CA GLY A 121 -6.31 -14.15 6.26
C GLY A 121 -5.41 -13.99 7.50
N GLY A 122 -5.90 -14.34 8.70
CA GLY A 122 -5.12 -14.39 9.94
C GLY A 122 -4.98 -13.08 10.70
N MET A 123 -5.68 -12.00 10.29
CA MET A 123 -5.66 -10.72 11.02
C MET A 123 -6.96 -10.54 11.80
N THR A 124 -6.91 -10.69 13.12
CA THR A 124 -8.02 -10.30 13.99
C THR A 124 -8.01 -8.79 14.24
N ARG A 125 -9.14 -8.24 14.72
CA ARG A 125 -9.21 -6.81 15.11
C ARG A 125 -8.23 -6.48 16.25
N ALA A 126 -8.08 -7.36 17.22
CA ALA A 126 -7.15 -7.19 18.34
C ALA A 126 -5.68 -7.19 17.84
N ASP A 127 -5.35 -8.06 16.86
CA ASP A 127 -4.03 -8.07 16.26
C ASP A 127 -3.76 -6.77 15.49
N ALA A 128 -4.74 -6.25 14.75
CA ALA A 128 -4.60 -4.99 14.05
C ALA A 128 -4.33 -3.82 15.00
N GLU A 129 -5.12 -3.67 16.08
CA GLU A 129 -4.96 -2.60 17.09
C GLU A 129 -3.58 -2.68 17.79
N ARG A 130 -3.11 -3.88 18.11
CA ARG A 130 -1.78 -4.10 18.71
C ARG A 130 -0.66 -3.74 17.71
N ILE A 131 -0.74 -4.22 16.48
CA ILE A 131 0.22 -3.95 15.41
C ILE A 131 0.28 -2.46 15.12
N ASP A 132 -0.84 -1.77 15.02
CA ASP A 132 -0.89 -0.32 14.78
C ASP A 132 -0.18 0.46 15.89
N THR A 133 -0.36 0.06 17.15
CA THR A 133 0.32 0.69 18.28
C THR A 133 1.84 0.48 18.24
N GLU A 134 2.29 -0.74 17.96
CA GLU A 134 3.71 -1.09 17.83
C GLU A 134 4.37 -0.35 16.65
N ASN A 135 3.69 -0.30 15.52
CA ASN A 135 4.15 0.37 14.30
C ASN A 135 4.23 1.90 14.47
N ALA A 136 3.26 2.50 15.16
CA ALA A 136 3.30 3.93 15.47
C ALA A 136 4.51 4.29 16.35
N ARG A 137 4.83 3.46 17.35
CA ARG A 137 6.03 3.62 18.18
C ARG A 137 7.32 3.45 17.37
N LEU A 138 7.36 2.46 16.47
CA LEU A 138 8.52 2.19 15.62
C LEU A 138 8.83 3.37 14.70
N ILE A 139 7.85 3.88 13.96
CA ILE A 139 8.06 5.00 13.05
C ILE A 139 8.42 6.29 13.79
N ALA A 140 7.80 6.55 14.95
CA ALA A 140 8.15 7.70 15.78
C ALA A 140 9.62 7.66 16.22
N ARG A 141 10.09 6.49 16.67
CA ARG A 141 11.50 6.29 17.07
C ARG A 141 12.45 6.50 15.90
N LEU A 142 12.17 5.93 14.72
CA LEU A 142 13.02 6.09 13.55
C LEU A 142 13.05 7.53 13.05
N ARG A 143 11.92 8.21 13.08
CA ARG A 143 11.83 9.61 12.65
C ARG A 143 12.75 10.54 13.42
N VAL A 144 12.97 10.30 14.72
CA VAL A 144 13.88 11.11 15.58
C VAL A 144 15.29 10.55 15.63
N SER A 145 15.56 9.42 14.98
CA SER A 145 16.91 8.84 14.92
C SER A 145 17.86 9.70 14.06
N PRO A 146 19.19 9.62 14.26
CA PRO A 146 20.15 10.33 13.41
C PRO A 146 19.99 10.00 11.92
N GLU A 147 19.70 8.75 11.56
CA GLU A 147 19.48 8.30 10.19
C GLU A 147 18.19 8.89 9.61
N GLY A 148 17.07 8.83 10.34
CA GLY A 148 15.80 9.41 9.92
C GLY A 148 15.88 10.93 9.76
N GLN A 149 16.59 11.62 10.66
CA GLN A 149 16.79 13.07 10.56
C GLN A 149 17.67 13.44 9.35
N GLU A 150 18.74 12.70 9.08
CA GLU A 150 19.56 12.91 7.88
C GLU A 150 18.75 12.65 6.60
N GLY A 151 18.00 11.55 6.53
CA GLY A 151 17.20 11.22 5.36
C GLY A 151 16.13 12.25 5.05
N LEU A 152 15.42 12.73 6.09
CA LEU A 152 14.42 13.79 5.96
C LEU A 152 15.03 15.13 5.55
N ALA A 153 16.15 15.53 6.17
CA ALA A 153 16.87 16.76 5.81
C ALA A 153 17.35 16.69 4.36
N ALA A 154 17.99 15.60 3.96
CA ALA A 154 18.47 15.41 2.59
C ALA A 154 17.33 15.51 1.57
N PHE A 155 16.17 14.93 1.87
CA PHE A 155 14.98 15.02 1.01
C PHE A 155 14.49 16.47 0.86
N LEU A 156 14.37 17.21 1.97
CA LEU A 156 13.94 18.62 1.95
C LEU A 156 14.95 19.52 1.21
N ASP A 157 16.25 19.27 1.41
CA ASP A 157 17.34 20.00 0.77
C ASP A 157 17.59 19.57 -0.68
N LYS A 158 16.85 18.58 -1.20
CA LYS A 158 17.00 18.00 -2.55
C LYS A 158 18.43 17.51 -2.84
N ARG A 159 19.10 16.95 -1.85
CA ARG A 159 20.44 16.33 -1.94
C ARG A 159 20.40 14.83 -1.65
N ALA A 160 21.47 14.13 -1.99
CA ALA A 160 21.64 12.74 -1.56
C ALA A 160 21.91 12.68 -0.04
N PRO A 161 21.33 11.70 0.68
CA PRO A 161 21.69 11.41 2.07
C PRO A 161 23.12 10.83 2.14
N ARG A 162 23.76 10.97 3.32
CA ARG A 162 25.18 10.62 3.51
C ARG A 162 25.54 9.17 3.20
N TRP A 163 24.59 8.24 3.32
CA TRP A 163 24.82 6.81 3.03
C TRP A 163 24.80 6.45 1.55
N VAL A 164 24.43 7.37 0.65
CA VAL A 164 24.42 7.12 -0.80
C VAL A 164 25.80 7.31 -1.42
N ASN A 165 26.62 8.23 -0.87
CA ASN A 165 28.01 8.45 -1.30
C ASN A 165 28.85 8.63 -0.03
N PRO A 166 29.27 7.54 0.64
CA PRO A 166 30.11 7.60 1.83
C PRO A 166 31.53 8.08 1.55
#